data_0fe20aea27eb6088ccffa1244af0a15a
#
_entry.id   0fe20aea27eb6088ccffa1244af0a15a
#
_cell.length_a   1.000
_cell.length_b   1.000
_cell.length_c   1.000
_cell.angle_alpha   90.00
_cell.angle_beta   90.00
_cell.angle_gamma   90.00
#
_symmetry.space_group_name_H-M   'P 1'
#
loop_
_entity.id
_entity.type
_entity.pdbx_description
1 polymer ?
#
loop_
_entity_poly.entity_id
_entity_poly.type
_entity_poly.pdbx_seq_one_letter_code
_entity_poly.pdbx_strand_id
1 'polypeptide(L)'
;VQGNLKNKPQREIPEIVKSFLALGFGLFLVGLLVFGVELYFRHLRANYLALKPEDEVWEPGPWLYGSDYGYEYLPEVVVEHKKTSYGKPVFSSVFSIDACGHRITPVDHREDRTHFMAFFGCSFTFGQGVNDDETLPAQMARRAPAYMPYNYALPGYGPQQMLLKLMHYDLRGEIAEKQGVGLYLFLDDHVERAIGSMRHITSWAKGFPCFEEQQGALAYLGSFEQAHPYRTWFHRLLARETILRYYGVNWPISPSIYDMDLTAAIIAESAKRFAELFPGSPFHVVFYPQMSCRYGGDVLRALGKYPVSCLDYRTLFRNVPLEQIRFLDLHPTPEAYACMARVLVSELQLGAQCPGS
;
A
#
# COMPACT_ATOMS: atom_id res chain seq x y z
N VAL A 1 43.71 55.90 -59.17
CA VAL A 1 43.76 55.67 -57.74
C VAL A 1 42.96 54.41 -57.50
N GLN A 2 43.63 53.22 -57.44
CA GLN A 2 42.98 51.95 -57.04
C GLN A 2 43.10 51.85 -55.52
N GLY A 3 41.94 51.90 -54.85
CA GLY A 3 41.86 51.72 -53.41
C GLY A 3 41.94 50.23 -53.05
N ASN A 4 43.00 49.86 -52.34
CA ASN A 4 43.23 48.54 -51.75
C ASN A 4 42.17 48.28 -50.62
N LEU A 5 41.13 47.49 -50.87
CA LEU A 5 40.26 46.96 -49.87
C LEU A 5 41.05 45.91 -49.05
N LYS A 6 41.58 46.33 -47.91
CA LYS A 6 42.18 45.41 -46.93
C LYS A 6 41.09 44.42 -46.43
N ASN A 7 41.21 43.15 -46.83
CA ASN A 7 40.47 42.05 -46.20
C ASN A 7 40.76 42.08 -44.71
N LYS A 8 39.74 42.34 -43.87
CA LYS A 8 39.81 42.12 -42.43
C LYS A 8 40.02 40.61 -42.19
N PRO A 9 41.00 40.22 -41.36
CA PRO A 9 41.12 38.79 -41.01
C PRO A 9 39.81 38.27 -40.33
N GLN A 10 39.19 37.23 -40.90
CA GLN A 10 38.14 36.55 -40.26
C GLN A 10 38.71 35.93 -38.96
N ARG A 11 38.21 36.35 -37.80
CA ARG A 11 38.56 35.71 -36.52
C ARG A 11 38.05 34.29 -36.55
N GLU A 12 38.95 33.33 -36.69
CA GLU A 12 38.59 31.91 -36.53
C GLU A 12 38.13 31.65 -35.12
N ILE A 13 36.99 30.96 -34.99
CA ILE A 13 36.47 30.54 -33.71
C ILE A 13 37.43 29.46 -33.15
N PRO A 14 37.92 29.60 -31.90
CA PRO A 14 38.81 28.62 -31.30
C PRO A 14 38.16 27.20 -31.30
N GLU A 15 38.97 26.16 -31.56
CA GLU A 15 38.49 24.79 -31.67
C GLU A 15 37.72 24.32 -30.42
N ILE A 16 38.12 24.79 -29.23
CA ILE A 16 37.43 24.50 -27.98
C ILE A 16 36.00 25.07 -27.99
N VAL A 17 35.80 26.27 -28.58
CA VAL A 17 34.45 26.87 -28.68
C VAL A 17 33.60 26.13 -29.69
N LYS A 18 34.17 25.64 -30.79
CA LYS A 18 33.48 24.78 -31.76
C LYS A 18 33.01 23.49 -31.11
N SER A 19 33.86 22.87 -30.27
CA SER A 19 33.52 21.65 -29.54
C SER A 19 32.39 21.87 -28.54
N PHE A 20 32.38 22.98 -27.79
CA PHE A 20 31.27 23.32 -26.90
C PHE A 20 29.97 23.60 -27.64
N LEU A 21 30.04 24.30 -28.79
CA LEU A 21 28.87 24.56 -29.63
C LEU A 21 28.30 23.25 -30.21
N ALA A 22 29.16 22.34 -30.68
CA ALA A 22 28.75 21.05 -31.20
C ALA A 22 28.10 20.18 -30.09
N LEU A 23 28.67 20.16 -28.88
CA LEU A 23 28.09 19.48 -27.73
C LEU A 23 26.72 20.08 -27.35
N GLY A 24 26.62 21.41 -27.27
CA GLY A 24 25.37 22.12 -26.98
C GLY A 24 24.28 21.83 -28.01
N PHE A 25 24.68 21.84 -29.32
CA PHE A 25 23.76 21.49 -30.40
C PHE A 25 23.30 19.99 -30.33
N GLY A 26 24.23 19.08 -30.02
CA GLY A 26 23.91 17.68 -29.83
C GLY A 26 22.93 17.47 -28.68
N LEU A 27 23.15 18.11 -27.54
CA LEU A 27 22.23 18.07 -26.38
C LEU A 27 20.86 18.69 -26.72
N PHE A 28 20.83 19.76 -27.50
CA PHE A 28 19.57 20.35 -27.98
C PHE A 28 18.78 19.40 -28.88
N LEU A 29 19.44 18.71 -29.82
CA LEU A 29 18.76 17.70 -30.67
C LEU A 29 18.24 16.54 -29.87
N VAL A 30 19.00 16.04 -28.88
CA VAL A 30 18.53 15.00 -27.96
C VAL A 30 17.30 15.49 -27.16
N GLY A 31 17.35 16.75 -26.71
CA GLY A 31 16.20 17.36 -26.01
C GLY A 31 14.93 17.43 -26.88
N LEU A 32 15.10 17.82 -28.17
CA LEU A 32 13.97 17.84 -29.12
C LEU A 32 13.42 16.44 -29.39
N LEU A 33 14.31 15.44 -29.52
CA LEU A 33 13.89 14.06 -29.70
C LEU A 33 13.07 13.56 -28.49
N VAL A 34 13.59 13.75 -27.29
CA VAL A 34 12.91 13.38 -26.03
C VAL A 34 11.56 14.10 -25.93
N PHE A 35 11.49 15.38 -26.24
CA PHE A 35 10.26 16.16 -26.25
C PHE A 35 9.24 15.63 -27.27
N GLY A 36 9.69 15.30 -28.50
CA GLY A 36 8.82 14.71 -29.52
C GLY A 36 8.28 13.33 -29.11
N VAL A 37 9.14 12.50 -28.51
CA VAL A 37 8.74 11.22 -27.96
C VAL A 37 7.71 11.40 -26.83
N GLU A 38 7.94 12.33 -25.91
CA GLU A 38 7.00 12.63 -24.82
C GLU A 38 5.62 13.09 -25.36
N LEU A 39 5.58 13.98 -26.36
CA LEU A 39 4.34 14.40 -27.00
C LEU A 39 3.59 13.22 -27.64
N TYR A 40 4.32 12.34 -28.33
CA TYR A 40 3.73 11.12 -28.91
C TYR A 40 3.10 10.23 -27.85
N PHE A 41 3.80 9.96 -26.72
CA PHE A 41 3.24 9.15 -25.65
C PHE A 41 2.10 9.83 -24.91
N ARG A 42 2.09 11.17 -24.79
CA ARG A 42 0.91 11.91 -24.27
C ARG A 42 -0.31 11.69 -25.14
N HIS A 43 -0.14 11.74 -26.45
CA HIS A 43 -1.22 11.46 -27.39
C HIS A 43 -1.74 10.00 -27.27
N LEU A 44 -0.84 9.02 -27.26
CA LEU A 44 -1.19 7.62 -27.10
C LEU A 44 -1.96 7.37 -25.79
N ARG A 45 -1.48 7.95 -24.69
CA ARG A 45 -2.10 7.81 -23.38
C ARG A 45 -3.48 8.44 -23.31
N ALA A 46 -3.66 9.62 -23.88
CA ALA A 46 -4.95 10.28 -23.93
C ALA A 46 -5.98 9.40 -24.67
N ASN A 47 -5.59 8.81 -25.80
CA ASN A 47 -6.43 7.88 -26.53
C ASN A 47 -6.71 6.58 -25.76
N TYR A 48 -5.69 6.04 -25.07
CA TYR A 48 -5.84 4.84 -24.24
C TYR A 48 -6.81 5.06 -23.08
N LEU A 49 -6.68 6.17 -22.34
CA LEU A 49 -7.57 6.51 -21.24
C LEU A 49 -9.01 6.78 -21.70
N ALA A 50 -9.18 7.36 -22.89
CA ALA A 50 -10.50 7.55 -23.49
C ALA A 50 -11.16 6.21 -23.86
N LEU A 51 -10.38 5.18 -24.18
CA LEU A 51 -10.87 3.85 -24.49
C LEU A 51 -11.16 2.99 -23.26
N LYS A 52 -10.62 3.37 -22.09
CA LYS A 52 -10.72 2.62 -20.83
C LYS A 52 -11.15 3.54 -19.67
N PRO A 53 -12.38 4.05 -19.69
CA PRO A 53 -12.86 4.86 -18.59
C PRO A 53 -13.02 3.97 -17.35
N GLU A 54 -12.22 4.26 -16.34
CA GLU A 54 -12.43 3.80 -14.96
C GLU A 54 -12.96 4.98 -14.18
N ASP A 55 -14.02 4.77 -13.43
CA ASP A 55 -14.58 5.75 -12.53
C ASP A 55 -14.74 5.14 -11.14
N GLU A 56 -14.21 5.86 -10.16
CA GLU A 56 -14.26 5.44 -8.75
C GLU A 56 -14.71 6.63 -7.91
N VAL A 57 -15.86 6.47 -7.26
CA VAL A 57 -16.53 7.51 -6.49
C VAL A 57 -16.63 7.10 -5.02
N TRP A 58 -16.23 8.02 -4.16
CA TRP A 58 -16.35 7.94 -2.70
C TRP A 58 -17.22 9.11 -2.24
N GLU A 59 -18.41 8.86 -1.73
CA GLU A 59 -19.35 9.92 -1.36
C GLU A 59 -19.90 9.72 0.06
N PRO A 60 -19.62 10.65 0.99
CA PRO A 60 -18.66 11.74 0.85
C PRO A 60 -17.23 11.24 0.78
N GLY A 61 -16.29 12.07 0.27
CA GLY A 61 -14.86 11.75 0.32
C GLY A 61 -14.37 11.66 1.76
N PRO A 62 -13.93 10.47 2.25
CA PRO A 62 -13.69 10.27 3.67
C PRO A 62 -12.28 10.65 4.15
N TRP A 63 -11.45 11.23 3.29
CA TRP A 63 -10.01 11.34 3.52
C TRP A 63 -9.63 12.57 4.36
N LEU A 64 -8.92 12.32 5.47
CA LEU A 64 -8.24 13.32 6.28
C LEU A 64 -6.74 13.20 6.04
N TYR A 65 -6.14 14.20 5.36
CA TYR A 65 -4.72 14.24 5.05
C TYR A 65 -3.90 14.97 6.12
N GLY A 66 -2.61 14.65 6.19
CA GLY A 66 -1.65 15.37 7.03
C GLY A 66 -1.40 14.77 8.40
N SER A 67 -1.94 13.58 8.69
CA SER A 67 -1.54 12.81 9.87
C SER A 67 -0.14 12.19 9.68
N ASP A 68 0.47 11.75 10.77
CA ASP A 68 1.76 11.03 10.75
C ASP A 68 1.69 9.71 9.97
N TYR A 69 0.47 9.18 9.74
CA TYR A 69 0.23 8.00 8.92
C TYR A 69 0.11 8.32 7.42
N GLY A 70 0.15 9.61 7.05
CA GLY A 70 -0.06 10.14 5.70
C GLY A 70 -1.49 10.60 5.47
N TYR A 71 -2.45 9.77 5.78
CA TYR A 71 -3.89 10.08 5.80
C TYR A 71 -4.63 9.12 6.73
N GLU A 72 -5.82 9.52 7.14
CA GLU A 72 -6.78 8.74 7.91
C GLU A 72 -8.18 8.98 7.34
N TYR A 73 -9.20 8.37 7.93
CA TYR A 73 -10.58 8.70 7.60
C TYR A 73 -11.15 9.76 8.55
N LEU A 74 -12.06 10.57 8.01
CA LEU A 74 -12.92 11.41 8.82
C LEU A 74 -13.76 10.54 9.74
N PRO A 75 -13.84 10.87 11.05
CA PRO A 75 -14.67 10.12 11.97
C PRO A 75 -16.17 10.29 11.68
N GLU A 76 -16.97 9.32 12.14
CA GLU A 76 -18.43 9.33 12.12
C GLU A 76 -19.04 9.58 10.73
N VAL A 77 -18.43 9.01 9.68
CA VAL A 77 -18.90 9.15 8.30
C VAL A 77 -19.38 7.82 7.75
N VAL A 78 -20.49 7.86 7.00
CA VAL A 78 -20.97 6.73 6.18
C VAL A 78 -20.67 7.07 4.72
N VAL A 79 -20.00 6.16 4.03
CA VAL A 79 -19.47 6.37 2.68
C VAL A 79 -20.10 5.41 1.70
N GLU A 80 -20.68 5.93 0.64
CA GLU A 80 -21.01 5.13 -0.54
C GLU A 80 -19.78 5.07 -1.45
N HIS A 81 -19.34 3.86 -1.79
CA HIS A 81 -18.17 3.63 -2.62
C HIS A 81 -18.55 2.80 -3.85
N LYS A 82 -18.40 3.40 -5.01
CA LYS A 82 -18.73 2.79 -6.31
C LYS A 82 -17.52 2.79 -7.23
N LYS A 83 -17.36 1.72 -7.97
CA LYS A 83 -16.36 1.62 -9.03
C LYS A 83 -16.94 1.02 -10.28
N THR A 84 -16.64 1.64 -11.42
CA THR A 84 -16.96 1.12 -12.74
C THR A 84 -15.69 0.93 -13.57
N SER A 85 -15.69 -0.04 -14.46
CA SER A 85 -14.61 -0.25 -15.42
C SER A 85 -15.23 -0.56 -16.79
N TYR A 86 -14.84 0.19 -17.81
CA TYR A 86 -15.46 0.12 -19.15
C TYR A 86 -17.00 0.30 -19.13
N GLY A 87 -17.50 1.17 -18.25
CA GLY A 87 -18.93 1.39 -18.08
C GLY A 87 -19.70 0.24 -17.42
N LYS A 88 -19.01 -0.79 -16.94
CA LYS A 88 -19.61 -1.90 -16.18
C LYS A 88 -19.31 -1.72 -14.68
N PRO A 89 -20.28 -2.02 -13.81
CA PRO A 89 -20.03 -1.97 -12.37
C PRO A 89 -18.99 -3.03 -11.99
N VAL A 90 -18.01 -2.63 -11.20
CA VAL A 90 -17.04 -3.51 -10.55
C VAL A 90 -17.57 -3.87 -9.18
N PHE A 91 -17.94 -2.87 -8.39
CA PHE A 91 -18.63 -3.01 -7.11
C PHE A 91 -19.43 -1.74 -6.78
N SER A 92 -20.36 -1.89 -5.83
CA SER A 92 -21.05 -0.80 -5.14
C SER A 92 -21.22 -1.25 -3.69
N SER A 93 -20.67 -0.50 -2.74
CA SER A 93 -20.68 -0.84 -1.33
C SER A 93 -20.93 0.40 -0.47
N VAL A 94 -21.42 0.17 0.74
CA VAL A 94 -21.57 1.19 1.77
C VAL A 94 -20.76 0.75 2.98
N PHE A 95 -20.02 1.68 3.57
CA PHE A 95 -19.28 1.41 4.78
C PHE A 95 -19.33 2.58 5.75
N SER A 96 -19.15 2.27 7.04
CA SER A 96 -19.25 3.20 8.14
C SER A 96 -17.93 3.33 8.87
N ILE A 97 -17.59 4.57 9.24
CA ILE A 97 -16.40 4.90 10.03
C ILE A 97 -16.85 5.35 11.42
N ASP A 98 -16.19 4.84 12.45
CA ASP A 98 -16.47 5.17 13.84
C ASP A 98 -15.89 6.53 14.29
N ALA A 99 -16.07 6.86 15.55
CA ALA A 99 -15.55 8.11 16.15
C ALA A 99 -14.02 8.18 16.20
N CYS A 100 -13.33 7.04 16.06
CA CYS A 100 -11.87 6.94 16.04
C CYS A 100 -11.27 6.95 14.61
N GLY A 101 -12.12 7.03 13.58
CA GLY A 101 -11.67 7.00 12.18
C GLY A 101 -11.43 5.57 11.66
N HIS A 102 -11.91 4.53 12.36
CA HIS A 102 -11.77 3.14 11.96
C HIS A 102 -13.06 2.61 11.33
N ARG A 103 -12.93 1.63 10.43
CA ARG A 103 -14.08 0.99 9.83
C ARG A 103 -14.86 0.19 10.87
N ILE A 104 -16.17 0.45 10.98
CA ILE A 104 -17.07 -0.29 11.84
C ILE A 104 -17.16 -1.73 11.34
N THR A 105 -17.02 -2.67 12.28
CA THR A 105 -17.31 -4.07 12.06
C THR A 105 -18.56 -4.42 12.86
N PRO A 106 -19.70 -4.66 12.20
CA PRO A 106 -20.95 -4.98 12.90
C PRO A 106 -20.85 -6.35 13.59
N VAL A 107 -21.25 -6.39 14.83
CA VAL A 107 -21.30 -7.61 15.63
C VAL A 107 -22.56 -7.61 16.49
N ASP A 108 -23.15 -8.81 16.65
CA ASP A 108 -24.21 -9.07 17.64
C ASP A 108 -23.56 -9.37 18.98
N HIS A 109 -24.31 -9.15 20.07
CA HIS A 109 -23.92 -9.49 21.44
C HIS A 109 -22.50 -9.01 21.80
N ARG A 110 -22.26 -7.71 21.63
CA ARG A 110 -20.97 -7.07 21.89
C ARG A 110 -20.51 -7.31 23.34
N GLU A 111 -21.43 -7.29 24.27
CA GLU A 111 -21.25 -7.48 25.71
C GLU A 111 -20.74 -8.87 26.10
N ASP A 112 -20.98 -9.88 25.26
CA ASP A 112 -20.57 -11.26 25.51
C ASP A 112 -19.16 -11.58 24.99
N ARG A 113 -18.53 -10.62 24.29
CA ARG A 113 -17.20 -10.79 23.68
C ARG A 113 -16.12 -10.49 24.70
N THR A 114 -15.31 -11.49 25.00
CA THR A 114 -14.30 -11.45 26.07
C THR A 114 -12.87 -11.36 25.57
N HIS A 115 -12.67 -11.54 24.26
CA HIS A 115 -11.38 -11.47 23.59
C HIS A 115 -11.45 -10.48 22.42
N PHE A 116 -10.29 -10.00 21.95
CA PHE A 116 -10.25 -9.13 20.79
C PHE A 116 -9.60 -9.80 19.57
N MET A 117 -9.94 -9.31 18.37
CA MET A 117 -9.20 -9.52 17.12
C MET A 117 -8.83 -8.16 16.55
N ALA A 118 -7.53 -7.82 16.56
CA ALA A 118 -7.02 -6.59 15.98
C ALA A 118 -6.48 -6.85 14.57
N PHE A 119 -7.06 -6.20 13.57
CA PHE A 119 -6.71 -6.37 12.16
C PHE A 119 -5.90 -5.19 11.65
N PHE A 120 -4.76 -5.48 11.04
CA PHE A 120 -3.87 -4.52 10.39
C PHE A 120 -3.67 -4.90 8.93
N GLY A 121 -3.44 -3.89 8.07
CA GLY A 121 -3.20 -4.11 6.65
C GLY A 121 -3.68 -2.94 5.80
N CYS A 122 -4.03 -3.26 4.56
CA CYS A 122 -4.46 -2.28 3.56
C CYS A 122 -5.94 -2.46 3.17
N SER A 123 -6.30 -2.06 1.94
CA SER A 123 -7.66 -2.20 1.37
C SER A 123 -8.22 -3.62 1.45
N PHE A 124 -7.37 -4.65 1.39
CA PHE A 124 -7.78 -6.05 1.53
C PHE A 124 -8.22 -6.42 2.95
N THR A 125 -7.65 -5.80 3.96
CA THR A 125 -8.07 -5.98 5.36
C THR A 125 -9.21 -5.04 5.70
N PHE A 126 -9.14 -3.79 5.23
CA PHE A 126 -10.21 -2.82 5.35
C PHE A 126 -11.53 -3.35 4.79
N GLY A 127 -11.49 -4.07 3.67
CA GLY A 127 -12.65 -4.58 2.97
C GLY A 127 -13.15 -3.62 1.89
N GLN A 128 -12.23 -3.08 1.06
CA GLN A 128 -12.62 -2.20 -0.05
C GLN A 128 -13.51 -2.96 -1.04
N GLY A 129 -14.62 -2.35 -1.44
CA GLY A 129 -15.56 -2.90 -2.42
C GLY A 129 -16.68 -3.77 -1.84
N VAL A 130 -16.69 -4.04 -0.52
CA VAL A 130 -17.73 -4.82 0.17
C VAL A 130 -18.38 -4.01 1.28
N ASN A 131 -19.58 -4.41 1.72
CA ASN A 131 -20.30 -3.80 2.85
C ASN A 131 -19.65 -4.14 4.19
N ASP A 132 -20.03 -3.44 5.26
CA ASP A 132 -19.43 -3.60 6.59
C ASP A 132 -19.50 -5.04 7.13
N ASP A 133 -20.60 -5.72 6.89
CA ASP A 133 -20.82 -7.09 7.35
C ASP A 133 -20.16 -8.17 6.47
N GLU A 134 -19.62 -7.81 5.30
CA GLU A 134 -19.00 -8.73 4.34
C GLU A 134 -17.48 -8.78 4.46
N THR A 135 -16.86 -7.89 5.26
CA THR A 135 -15.40 -7.79 5.44
C THR A 135 -14.82 -9.03 6.14
N LEU A 136 -13.50 -9.25 5.99
CA LEU A 136 -12.81 -10.32 6.72
C LEU A 136 -13.01 -10.23 8.24
N PRO A 137 -12.85 -9.06 8.90
CA PRO A 137 -13.15 -8.91 10.32
C PRO A 137 -14.56 -9.34 10.69
N ALA A 138 -15.59 -8.94 9.94
CA ALA A 138 -16.98 -9.29 10.19
C ALA A 138 -17.24 -10.80 9.97
N GLN A 139 -16.66 -11.37 8.92
CA GLN A 139 -16.78 -12.81 8.64
C GLN A 139 -16.11 -13.67 9.73
N MET A 140 -14.99 -13.21 10.29
CA MET A 140 -14.32 -13.89 11.42
C MET A 140 -15.12 -13.71 12.70
N ALA A 141 -15.61 -12.51 13.00
CA ALA A 141 -16.40 -12.24 14.22
C ALA A 141 -17.69 -13.05 14.31
N ARG A 142 -18.34 -13.34 13.17
CA ARG A 142 -19.51 -14.24 13.12
C ARG A 142 -19.18 -15.69 13.47
N ARG A 143 -17.96 -16.14 13.17
CA ARG A 143 -17.48 -17.51 13.40
C ARG A 143 -16.76 -17.69 14.74
N ALA A 144 -16.35 -16.58 15.35
CA ALA A 144 -15.67 -16.51 16.63
C ALA A 144 -16.42 -15.54 17.57
N PRO A 145 -17.59 -15.91 18.10
CA PRO A 145 -18.48 -14.99 18.84
C PRO A 145 -17.89 -14.49 20.16
N ALA A 146 -16.86 -15.13 20.69
CA ALA A 146 -16.13 -14.65 21.87
C ALA A 146 -15.17 -13.49 21.57
N TYR A 147 -14.94 -13.16 20.29
CA TYR A 147 -13.93 -12.17 19.88
C TYR A 147 -14.56 -10.89 19.36
N MET A 148 -14.14 -9.73 19.89
CA MET A 148 -14.48 -8.39 19.42
C MET A 148 -13.52 -7.97 18.31
N PRO A 149 -13.97 -7.67 17.08
CA PRO A 149 -13.12 -7.26 15.99
C PRO A 149 -12.81 -5.75 16.03
N TYR A 150 -11.54 -5.39 15.79
CA TYR A 150 -11.07 -4.03 15.63
C TYR A 150 -10.31 -3.92 14.29
N ASN A 151 -10.77 -3.05 13.40
CA ASN A 151 -10.19 -2.93 12.05
C ASN A 151 -9.36 -1.65 11.90
N TYR A 152 -8.05 -1.75 12.11
CA TYR A 152 -7.07 -0.65 12.00
C TYR A 152 -6.50 -0.49 10.59
N ALA A 153 -6.97 -1.26 9.63
CA ALA A 153 -6.49 -1.18 8.26
C ALA A 153 -7.13 -0.01 7.51
N LEU A 154 -6.36 0.61 6.60
CA LEU A 154 -6.88 1.56 5.62
C LEU A 154 -6.40 1.22 4.20
N PRO A 155 -7.20 1.53 3.15
CA PRO A 155 -6.75 1.39 1.77
C PRO A 155 -5.41 2.07 1.53
N GLY A 156 -4.47 1.38 0.88
CA GLY A 156 -3.14 1.91 0.57
C GLY A 156 -2.09 1.79 1.68
N TYR A 157 -2.45 1.49 2.92
CA TYR A 157 -1.49 1.32 4.02
C TYR A 157 -0.50 0.16 3.78
N GLY A 158 0.65 0.23 4.45
CA GLY A 158 1.69 -0.78 4.46
C GLY A 158 2.11 -1.14 5.90
N PRO A 159 3.18 -1.92 6.07
CA PRO A 159 3.64 -2.34 7.40
C PRO A 159 4.14 -1.16 8.26
N GLN A 160 4.59 -0.08 7.64
CA GLN A 160 5.08 1.10 8.35
C GLN A 160 3.96 1.85 9.10
N GLN A 161 2.74 1.90 8.56
CA GLN A 161 1.60 2.48 9.28
C GLN A 161 1.18 1.61 10.45
N MET A 162 1.21 0.28 10.29
CA MET A 162 0.96 -0.65 11.39
C MET A 162 1.97 -0.44 12.53
N LEU A 163 3.27 -0.38 12.20
CA LEU A 163 4.30 -0.15 13.21
C LEU A 163 4.10 1.19 13.92
N LEU A 164 3.87 2.25 13.16
CA LEU A 164 3.67 3.58 13.74
C LEU A 164 2.42 3.63 14.64
N LYS A 165 1.31 2.95 14.25
CA LYS A 165 0.13 2.82 15.12
C LYS A 165 0.45 2.08 16.42
N LEU A 166 1.16 0.98 16.37
CA LEU A 166 1.58 0.22 17.54
C LEU A 166 2.55 1.00 18.45
N MET A 167 3.26 2.00 17.91
CA MET A 167 4.16 2.87 18.69
C MET A 167 3.45 4.06 19.35
N HIS A 168 2.46 4.66 18.68
CA HIS A 168 1.96 5.98 19.04
C HIS A 168 0.45 6.07 19.26
N TYR A 169 -0.35 5.14 18.75
CA TYR A 169 -1.79 5.14 18.94
C TYR A 169 -2.18 4.43 20.24
N ASP A 170 -3.19 4.95 20.94
CA ASP A 170 -3.66 4.38 22.21
C ASP A 170 -4.59 3.16 22.00
N LEU A 171 -4.02 2.09 21.43
CA LEU A 171 -4.72 0.82 21.25
C LEU A 171 -5.25 0.24 22.57
N ARG A 172 -4.55 0.47 23.68
CA ARG A 172 -4.96 -0.03 25.00
C ARG A 172 -6.13 0.74 25.58
N GLY A 173 -6.27 2.00 25.23
CA GLY A 173 -7.44 2.80 25.61
C GLY A 173 -8.68 2.43 24.80
N GLU A 174 -8.51 1.95 23.56
CA GLU A 174 -9.62 1.58 22.68
C GLU A 174 -10.05 0.10 22.84
N ILE A 175 -9.10 -0.83 22.95
CA ILE A 175 -9.37 -2.27 23.12
C ILE A 175 -9.64 -2.58 24.59
N ALA A 176 -10.89 -2.86 24.92
CA ALA A 176 -11.30 -3.14 26.30
C ALA A 176 -10.89 -4.54 26.78
N GLU A 177 -10.82 -5.51 25.89
CA GLU A 177 -10.49 -6.90 26.19
C GLU A 177 -9.01 -7.05 26.53
N LYS A 178 -8.71 -7.91 27.50
CA LYS A 178 -7.33 -8.11 27.98
C LYS A 178 -6.49 -9.02 27.10
N GLN A 179 -7.12 -9.97 26.44
CA GLN A 179 -6.47 -10.98 25.61
C GLN A 179 -7.17 -11.08 24.25
N GLY A 180 -6.42 -11.49 23.24
CA GLY A 180 -6.95 -11.63 21.90
C GLY A 180 -5.88 -12.04 20.91
N VAL A 181 -6.03 -11.63 19.66
CA VAL A 181 -5.11 -11.95 18.57
C VAL A 181 -4.89 -10.73 17.67
N GLY A 182 -3.66 -10.50 17.25
CA GLY A 182 -3.31 -9.55 16.20
C GLY A 182 -3.14 -10.25 14.86
N LEU A 183 -3.68 -9.66 13.79
CA LEU A 183 -3.64 -10.20 12.43
C LEU A 183 -3.18 -9.11 11.46
N TYR A 184 -2.08 -9.36 10.76
CA TYR A 184 -1.60 -8.49 9.68
C TYR A 184 -1.68 -9.21 8.35
N LEU A 185 -2.53 -8.73 7.43
CA LEU A 185 -2.57 -9.26 6.07
C LEU A 185 -1.45 -8.65 5.23
N PHE A 186 -0.52 -9.50 4.83
CA PHE A 186 0.59 -9.13 3.95
C PHE A 186 0.23 -9.34 2.48
N LEU A 187 0.59 -8.34 1.66
CA LEU A 187 0.54 -8.35 0.19
C LEU A 187 1.91 -7.94 -0.36
N ASP A 188 2.24 -8.37 -1.56
CA ASP A 188 3.50 -8.01 -2.23
C ASP A 188 3.71 -6.50 -2.36
N ASP A 189 2.64 -5.74 -2.62
CA ASP A 189 2.64 -4.27 -2.69
C ASP A 189 3.17 -3.61 -1.40
N HIS A 190 3.08 -4.30 -0.27
CA HIS A 190 3.55 -3.78 1.01
C HIS A 190 5.07 -3.59 1.06
N VAL A 191 5.84 -4.34 0.27
CA VAL A 191 7.28 -4.13 0.11
C VAL A 191 7.54 -2.77 -0.53
N GLU A 192 6.89 -2.50 -1.66
CA GLU A 192 7.06 -1.23 -2.37
C GLU A 192 6.57 -0.02 -1.56
N ARG A 193 5.55 -0.21 -0.71
CA ARG A 193 5.07 0.81 0.23
C ARG A 193 6.06 1.05 1.35
N ALA A 194 6.62 0.00 1.93
CA ALA A 194 7.60 0.08 3.02
C ALA A 194 8.86 0.87 2.62
N ILE A 195 9.29 0.76 1.36
CA ILE A 195 10.49 1.44 0.86
C ILE A 195 10.20 2.80 0.21
N GLY A 196 8.94 3.19 0.11
CA GLY A 196 8.54 4.42 -0.56
C GLY A 196 8.92 4.43 -2.04
N SER A 197 8.46 3.44 -2.80
CA SER A 197 8.69 3.40 -4.25
C SER A 197 8.09 4.60 -4.97
N MET A 198 8.65 4.97 -6.12
CA MET A 198 8.23 6.15 -6.90
C MET A 198 6.72 6.14 -7.17
N ARG A 199 6.17 4.98 -7.58
CA ARG A 199 4.73 4.82 -7.87
C ARG A 199 3.86 5.24 -6.69
N HIS A 200 4.22 4.83 -5.48
CA HIS A 200 3.45 5.11 -4.27
C HIS A 200 3.62 6.56 -3.79
N ILE A 201 4.85 7.03 -3.67
CA ILE A 201 5.15 8.40 -3.18
C ILE A 201 4.60 9.49 -4.10
N THR A 202 4.53 9.24 -5.41
CA THR A 202 4.02 10.22 -6.37
C THR A 202 2.50 10.15 -6.58
N SER A 203 1.83 9.21 -5.93
CA SER A 203 0.37 9.06 -5.93
C SER A 203 -0.23 9.34 -4.55
N TRP A 204 -0.61 8.33 -3.79
CA TRP A 204 -1.33 8.49 -2.51
C TRP A 204 -0.43 8.46 -1.27
N ALA A 205 0.78 7.87 -1.34
CA ALA A 205 1.65 7.64 -0.18
C ALA A 205 2.58 8.81 0.16
N LYS A 206 2.23 10.03 -0.24
CA LYS A 206 3.08 11.24 -0.12
C LYS A 206 3.53 11.53 1.32
N GLY A 207 2.68 11.30 2.30
CA GLY A 207 2.95 11.54 3.72
C GLY A 207 3.29 10.27 4.50
N PHE A 208 3.53 9.13 3.84
CA PHE A 208 3.74 7.87 4.53
C PHE A 208 4.99 7.88 5.41
N PRO A 209 4.93 7.22 6.57
CA PRO A 209 6.05 7.10 7.48
C PRO A 209 7.22 6.34 6.85
N CYS A 210 8.43 6.82 7.09
CA CYS A 210 9.67 6.23 6.65
C CYS A 210 10.38 5.59 7.84
N PHE A 211 10.68 4.30 7.70
CA PHE A 211 11.54 3.57 8.62
C PHE A 211 12.78 3.09 7.90
N GLU A 212 13.93 3.16 8.57
CA GLU A 212 15.20 2.63 8.06
C GLU A 212 15.94 1.90 9.17
N GLU A 213 16.77 0.95 8.78
CA GLU A 213 17.70 0.32 9.71
C GLU A 213 18.90 1.23 9.93
N GLN A 214 19.11 1.64 11.18
CA GLN A 214 20.24 2.43 11.60
C GLN A 214 20.93 1.71 12.76
N GLN A 215 22.20 1.37 12.59
CA GLN A 215 23.02 0.70 13.62
C GLN A 215 22.39 -0.59 14.18
N GLY A 216 21.67 -1.34 13.31
CA GLY A 216 21.03 -2.60 13.69
C GLY A 216 19.68 -2.46 14.39
N ALA A 217 19.10 -1.26 14.42
CA ALA A 217 17.76 -0.98 14.94
C ALA A 217 16.92 -0.21 13.93
N LEU A 218 15.59 -0.39 13.95
CA LEU A 218 14.68 0.40 13.14
C LEU A 218 14.52 1.81 13.74
N ALA A 219 14.74 2.83 12.90
CA ALA A 219 14.53 4.24 13.22
C ALA A 219 13.35 4.80 12.43
N TYR A 220 12.44 5.51 13.09
CA TYR A 220 11.42 6.33 12.45
C TYR A 220 12.01 7.69 12.08
N LEU A 221 11.94 8.06 10.80
CA LEU A 221 12.56 9.27 10.24
C LEU A 221 11.56 10.35 9.83
N GLY A 222 10.32 10.25 10.28
CA GLY A 222 9.22 11.08 9.78
C GLY A 222 8.65 10.54 8.48
N SER A 223 8.11 11.40 7.63
CA SER A 223 7.61 10.98 6.31
C SER A 223 8.76 10.76 5.31
N PHE A 224 8.50 10.03 4.22
CA PHE A 224 9.47 9.87 3.13
C PHE A 224 9.96 11.21 2.56
N GLU A 225 9.12 12.23 2.53
CA GLU A 225 9.52 13.57 2.07
C GLU A 225 10.48 14.26 3.05
N GLN A 226 10.28 14.05 4.35
CA GLN A 226 11.19 14.58 5.39
C GLN A 226 12.51 13.83 5.42
N ALA A 227 12.47 12.50 5.37
CA ALA A 227 13.65 11.65 5.40
C ALA A 227 14.51 11.78 4.13
N HIS A 228 13.85 11.86 2.95
CA HIS A 228 14.51 11.82 1.65
C HIS A 228 13.99 12.90 0.69
N PRO A 229 14.18 14.20 0.97
CA PRO A 229 13.61 15.29 0.16
C PRO A 229 14.09 15.28 -1.30
N TYR A 230 15.37 15.01 -1.54
CA TYR A 230 15.94 14.96 -2.90
C TYR A 230 15.44 13.74 -3.68
N ARG A 231 15.34 12.56 -3.06
CA ARG A 231 14.79 11.36 -3.68
C ARG A 231 13.31 11.57 -4.05
N THR A 232 12.54 12.13 -3.14
CA THR A 232 11.12 12.42 -3.36
C THR A 232 10.91 13.44 -4.47
N TRP A 233 11.75 14.50 -4.52
CA TRP A 233 11.73 15.46 -5.62
C TRP A 233 12.06 14.82 -6.97
N PHE A 234 13.11 13.98 -7.02
CA PHE A 234 13.50 13.27 -8.23
C PHE A 234 12.41 12.29 -8.70
N HIS A 235 11.80 11.54 -7.79
CA HIS A 235 10.65 10.67 -8.09
C HIS A 235 9.49 11.47 -8.70
N ARG A 236 9.17 12.65 -8.16
CA ARG A 236 8.13 13.53 -8.71
C ARG A 236 8.48 14.06 -10.10
N LEU A 237 9.75 14.32 -10.36
CA LEU A 237 10.21 14.72 -11.68
C LEU A 237 10.01 13.58 -12.69
N LEU A 238 10.50 12.38 -12.39
CA LEU A 238 10.33 11.20 -13.25
C LEU A 238 8.86 10.83 -13.48
N ALA A 239 8.04 10.91 -12.45
CA ALA A 239 6.61 10.58 -12.55
C ALA A 239 5.80 11.54 -13.45
N ARG A 240 6.35 12.71 -13.82
CA ARG A 240 5.73 13.63 -14.80
C ARG A 240 5.89 13.14 -16.24
N GLU A 241 6.92 12.34 -16.51
CA GLU A 241 7.21 11.84 -17.84
C GLU A 241 6.20 10.80 -18.29
N THR A 242 5.48 11.10 -19.38
CA THR A 242 4.39 10.26 -19.86
C THR A 242 4.87 8.91 -20.36
N ILE A 243 6.05 8.83 -20.92
CA ILE A 243 6.66 7.58 -21.39
C ILE A 243 6.86 6.59 -20.22
N LEU A 244 7.36 7.06 -19.07
CA LEU A 244 7.57 6.22 -17.89
C LEU A 244 6.23 5.73 -17.32
N ARG A 245 5.23 6.61 -17.31
CA ARG A 245 3.87 6.27 -16.88
C ARG A 245 3.17 5.31 -17.85
N TYR A 246 3.40 5.46 -19.15
CA TYR A 246 2.84 4.57 -20.18
C TYR A 246 3.34 3.13 -20.03
N TYR A 247 4.65 2.97 -19.77
CA TYR A 247 5.26 1.66 -19.54
C TYR A 247 5.16 1.17 -18.10
N GLY A 248 4.51 1.91 -17.21
CA GLY A 248 4.37 1.54 -15.80
C GLY A 248 5.72 1.45 -15.06
N VAL A 249 6.72 2.23 -15.50
CA VAL A 249 8.04 2.22 -14.88
C VAL A 249 7.94 2.71 -13.45
N ASN A 250 8.43 1.90 -12.51
CA ASN A 250 8.55 2.24 -11.10
C ASN A 250 10.02 2.37 -10.71
N TRP A 251 10.31 3.06 -9.60
CA TRP A 251 11.65 3.14 -9.04
C TRP A 251 11.61 2.84 -7.52
N PRO A 252 12.41 1.88 -7.03
CA PRO A 252 13.31 1.03 -7.82
C PRO A 252 12.53 0.16 -8.82
N ILE A 253 13.18 -0.23 -9.92
CA ILE A 253 12.57 -1.08 -10.96
C ILE A 253 12.14 -2.43 -10.37
N SER A 254 12.94 -2.94 -9.44
CA SER A 254 12.64 -4.12 -8.64
C SER A 254 13.19 -3.90 -7.24
N PRO A 255 12.38 -4.13 -6.20
CA PRO A 255 12.87 -4.22 -4.83
C PRO A 255 13.99 -5.25 -4.69
N SER A 256 14.98 -4.93 -3.87
CA SER A 256 16.15 -5.76 -3.56
C SER A 256 15.90 -6.67 -2.36
N ILE A 257 16.83 -7.58 -2.08
CA ILE A 257 16.77 -8.42 -0.88
C ILE A 257 16.79 -7.57 0.41
N TYR A 258 17.51 -6.44 0.40
CA TYR A 258 17.52 -5.50 1.54
C TYR A 258 16.16 -4.86 1.78
N ASP A 259 15.37 -4.63 0.74
CA ASP A 259 14.01 -4.10 0.86
C ASP A 259 13.05 -5.14 1.47
N MET A 260 13.29 -6.43 1.16
CA MET A 260 12.56 -7.55 1.80
C MET A 260 12.95 -7.66 3.28
N ASP A 261 14.25 -7.56 3.60
CA ASP A 261 14.75 -7.59 4.98
C ASP A 261 14.20 -6.40 5.78
N LEU A 262 14.19 -5.18 5.23
CA LEU A 262 13.58 -4.00 5.87
C LEU A 262 12.07 -4.21 6.12
N THR A 263 11.36 -4.71 5.12
CA THR A 263 9.92 -5.00 5.25
C THR A 263 9.66 -6.01 6.37
N ALA A 264 10.46 -7.08 6.42
CA ALA A 264 10.38 -8.10 7.46
C ALA A 264 10.73 -7.54 8.85
N ALA A 265 11.74 -6.68 8.94
CA ALA A 265 12.13 -6.02 10.19
C ALA A 265 11.00 -5.11 10.74
N ILE A 266 10.33 -4.33 9.87
CA ILE A 266 9.19 -3.50 10.25
C ILE A 266 8.03 -4.38 10.79
N ILE A 267 7.75 -5.50 10.12
CA ILE A 267 6.70 -6.44 10.56
C ILE A 267 7.10 -7.12 11.88
N ALA A 268 8.35 -7.52 12.04
CA ALA A 268 8.84 -8.16 13.25
C ALA A 268 8.83 -7.20 14.46
N GLU A 269 9.25 -5.94 14.29
CA GLU A 269 9.13 -4.94 15.34
C GLU A 269 7.65 -4.66 15.68
N SER A 270 6.75 -4.68 14.69
CA SER A 270 5.31 -4.58 14.94
C SER A 270 4.79 -5.73 15.80
N ALA A 271 5.18 -6.96 15.50
CA ALA A 271 4.80 -8.13 16.31
C ALA A 271 5.32 -8.02 17.75
N LYS A 272 6.55 -7.54 17.93
CA LYS A 272 7.15 -7.29 19.25
C LYS A 272 6.38 -6.20 20.02
N ARG A 273 6.05 -5.06 19.37
CA ARG A 273 5.26 -3.98 19.99
C ARG A 273 3.86 -4.45 20.36
N PHE A 274 3.24 -5.25 19.51
CA PHE A 274 1.94 -5.85 19.83
C PHE A 274 2.02 -6.75 21.08
N ALA A 275 3.04 -7.58 21.20
CA ALA A 275 3.26 -8.42 22.38
C ALA A 275 3.53 -7.63 23.67
N GLU A 276 4.21 -6.47 23.56
CA GLU A 276 4.40 -5.53 24.67
C GLU A 276 3.07 -4.88 25.10
N LEU A 277 2.23 -4.50 24.15
CA LEU A 277 0.91 -3.89 24.41
C LEU A 277 -0.09 -4.93 24.94
N PHE A 278 -0.07 -6.15 24.44
CA PHE A 278 -1.05 -7.20 24.74
C PHE A 278 -0.34 -8.50 25.15
N PRO A 279 0.26 -8.55 26.36
CA PRO A 279 0.97 -9.73 26.85
C PRO A 279 0.11 -11.00 26.80
N GLY A 280 0.66 -12.07 26.22
CA GLY A 280 -0.04 -13.35 26.07
C GLY A 280 -0.96 -13.43 24.85
N SER A 281 -1.15 -12.36 24.09
CA SER A 281 -1.93 -12.36 22.86
C SER A 281 -0.99 -12.58 21.66
N PRO A 282 -1.22 -13.63 20.82
CA PRO A 282 -0.40 -13.90 19.66
C PRO A 282 -0.61 -12.86 18.56
N PHE A 283 0.43 -12.69 17.73
CA PHE A 283 0.39 -11.89 16.52
C PHE A 283 0.76 -12.76 15.31
N HIS A 284 -0.08 -12.74 14.27
CA HIS A 284 0.12 -13.54 13.06
C HIS A 284 0.20 -12.69 11.82
N VAL A 285 1.18 -12.99 10.97
CA VAL A 285 1.30 -12.43 9.62
C VAL A 285 0.62 -13.39 8.65
N VAL A 286 -0.43 -12.93 8.00
CA VAL A 286 -1.23 -13.72 7.06
C VAL A 286 -0.81 -13.35 5.64
N PHE A 287 -0.12 -14.24 4.94
CA PHE A 287 0.24 -14.07 3.53
C PHE A 287 -0.99 -14.35 2.66
N TYR A 288 -1.58 -13.27 2.13
CA TYR A 288 -2.82 -13.36 1.36
C TYR A 288 -2.60 -14.05 0.01
N PRO A 289 -3.55 -14.88 -0.46
CA PRO A 289 -3.47 -15.54 -1.76
C PRO A 289 -3.56 -14.52 -2.90
N GLN A 290 -2.43 -14.25 -3.53
CA GLN A 290 -2.30 -13.38 -4.70
C GLN A 290 -1.92 -14.20 -5.94
N MET A 291 -2.32 -13.74 -7.13
CA MET A 291 -1.98 -14.41 -8.38
C MET A 291 -0.49 -14.35 -8.72
N SER A 292 0.18 -13.27 -8.38
CA SER A 292 1.62 -13.11 -8.57
C SER A 292 2.27 -12.79 -7.24
N CYS A 293 2.86 -13.80 -6.60
CA CYS A 293 3.65 -13.62 -5.39
C CYS A 293 5.11 -13.38 -5.81
N ARG A 294 5.47 -12.13 -6.10
CA ARG A 294 6.84 -11.75 -6.48
C ARG A 294 7.76 -11.70 -5.26
N TYR A 295 7.29 -11.14 -4.16
CA TYR A 295 8.09 -10.80 -2.99
C TYR A 295 7.71 -11.59 -1.75
N GLY A 296 6.49 -12.12 -1.68
CA GLY A 296 5.98 -12.81 -0.49
C GLY A 296 6.84 -13.98 -0.04
N GLY A 297 7.49 -14.72 -0.97
CA GLY A 297 8.41 -15.80 -0.63
C GLY A 297 9.70 -15.31 0.05
N ASP A 298 10.24 -14.19 -0.40
CA ASP A 298 11.46 -13.61 0.14
C ASP A 298 11.20 -12.93 1.48
N VAL A 299 10.07 -12.23 1.62
CA VAL A 299 9.65 -11.64 2.90
C VAL A 299 9.37 -12.74 3.93
N LEU A 300 8.71 -13.84 3.54
CA LEU A 300 8.48 -14.98 4.44
C LEU A 300 9.80 -15.60 4.93
N ARG A 301 10.77 -15.75 4.03
CA ARG A 301 12.12 -16.22 4.37
C ARG A 301 12.84 -15.24 5.30
N ALA A 302 12.73 -13.94 5.05
CA ALA A 302 13.31 -12.91 5.89
C ALA A 302 12.69 -12.89 7.30
N LEU A 303 11.36 -13.08 7.41
CA LEU A 303 10.64 -13.22 8.68
C LEU A 303 11.06 -14.45 9.47
N GLY A 304 11.54 -15.52 8.81
CA GLY A 304 12.09 -16.69 9.49
C GLY A 304 13.30 -16.40 10.39
N LYS A 305 13.89 -15.20 10.32
CA LYS A 305 14.97 -14.73 11.23
C LYS A 305 14.41 -14.23 12.57
N TYR A 306 13.08 -14.07 12.69
CA TYR A 306 12.41 -13.46 13.83
C TYR A 306 11.37 -14.42 14.45
N PRO A 307 11.04 -14.28 15.73
CA PRO A 307 10.01 -15.09 16.39
C PRO A 307 8.60 -14.57 16.03
N VAL A 308 8.25 -14.59 14.75
CA VAL A 308 6.97 -14.12 14.22
C VAL A 308 6.21 -15.29 13.61
N SER A 309 4.95 -15.45 14.01
CA SER A 309 4.07 -16.48 13.44
C SER A 309 3.58 -16.06 12.05
N CYS A 310 3.81 -16.89 11.05
CA CYS A 310 3.42 -16.66 9.66
C CYS A 310 2.46 -17.74 9.18
N LEU A 311 1.31 -17.33 8.63
CA LEU A 311 0.30 -18.18 8.02
C LEU A 311 0.37 -17.99 6.50
N ASP A 312 0.82 -19.00 5.78
CA ASP A 312 1.05 -18.90 4.33
C ASP A 312 -0.14 -19.44 3.54
N TYR A 313 -1.03 -18.53 3.14
CA TYR A 313 -2.19 -18.86 2.31
C TYR A 313 -2.03 -18.47 0.84
N ARG A 314 -0.83 -18.20 0.36
CA ARG A 314 -0.58 -17.78 -1.04
C ARG A 314 -1.15 -18.75 -2.09
N THR A 315 -1.38 -20.01 -1.72
CA THR A 315 -1.94 -21.03 -2.63
C THR A 315 -3.39 -21.38 -2.35
N LEU A 316 -4.03 -20.75 -1.36
CA LEU A 316 -5.38 -21.12 -0.91
C LEU A 316 -6.41 -21.12 -2.06
N PHE A 317 -6.34 -20.17 -2.96
CA PHE A 317 -7.29 -20.02 -4.07
C PHE A 317 -6.79 -20.56 -5.42
N ARG A 318 -5.74 -21.40 -5.43
CA ARG A 318 -5.11 -21.88 -6.69
C ARG A 318 -6.10 -22.50 -7.67
N ASN A 319 -7.12 -23.19 -7.17
CA ASN A 319 -8.10 -23.93 -7.97
C ASN A 319 -9.51 -23.30 -7.94
N VAL A 320 -9.63 -22.05 -7.47
CA VAL A 320 -10.89 -21.33 -7.42
C VAL A 320 -10.98 -20.38 -8.60
N PRO A 321 -12.11 -20.32 -9.35
CA PRO A 321 -12.31 -19.33 -10.41
C PRO A 321 -12.12 -17.90 -9.90
N LEU A 322 -11.40 -17.07 -10.67
CA LEU A 322 -10.97 -15.75 -10.23
C LEU A 322 -12.14 -14.80 -9.94
N GLU A 323 -13.19 -14.90 -10.73
CA GLU A 323 -14.42 -14.13 -10.57
C GLU A 323 -15.17 -14.41 -9.27
N GLN A 324 -14.92 -15.55 -8.62
CA GLN A 324 -15.51 -15.89 -7.34
C GLN A 324 -14.73 -15.31 -6.15
N ILE A 325 -13.46 -14.98 -6.35
CA ILE A 325 -12.57 -14.59 -5.24
C ILE A 325 -12.11 -13.15 -5.31
N ARG A 326 -12.33 -12.45 -6.43
CA ARG A 326 -11.92 -11.05 -6.61
C ARG A 326 -12.76 -10.31 -7.62
N PHE A 327 -12.91 -9.02 -7.38
CA PHE A 327 -13.44 -8.09 -8.36
C PHE A 327 -12.46 -7.83 -9.52
N LEU A 328 -12.89 -7.15 -10.55
CA LEU A 328 -12.03 -6.80 -11.70
C LEU A 328 -10.82 -5.95 -11.32
N ASP A 329 -10.89 -5.20 -10.23
CA ASP A 329 -9.80 -4.39 -9.69
C ASP A 329 -8.91 -5.13 -8.67
N LEU A 330 -9.08 -6.45 -8.59
CA LEU A 330 -8.32 -7.40 -7.77
C LEU A 330 -8.68 -7.43 -6.27
N HIS A 331 -9.56 -6.56 -5.76
CA HIS A 331 -10.01 -6.64 -4.38
C HIS A 331 -10.85 -7.91 -4.15
N PRO A 332 -10.79 -8.47 -2.92
CA PRO A 332 -11.53 -9.70 -2.59
C PRO A 332 -13.03 -9.52 -2.64
N THR A 333 -13.74 -10.55 -3.11
CA THR A 333 -15.20 -10.65 -3.02
C THR A 333 -15.65 -11.03 -1.60
N PRO A 334 -16.95 -10.89 -1.24
CA PRO A 334 -17.50 -11.41 0.00
C PRO A 334 -17.23 -12.91 0.19
N GLU A 335 -17.26 -13.70 -0.89
CA GLU A 335 -17.00 -15.14 -0.88
C GLU A 335 -15.54 -15.45 -0.51
N ALA A 336 -14.59 -14.65 -1.04
CA ALA A 336 -13.19 -14.77 -0.68
C ALA A 336 -12.96 -14.50 0.82
N TYR A 337 -13.58 -13.44 1.36
CA TYR A 337 -13.52 -13.14 2.79
C TYR A 337 -14.17 -14.22 3.65
N ALA A 338 -15.32 -14.75 3.25
CA ALA A 338 -15.98 -15.85 3.98
C ALA A 338 -15.12 -17.12 3.98
N CYS A 339 -14.43 -17.42 2.87
CA CYS A 339 -13.52 -18.56 2.79
C CYS A 339 -12.28 -18.35 3.69
N MET A 340 -11.62 -17.19 3.59
CA MET A 340 -10.47 -16.85 4.43
C MET A 340 -10.82 -16.89 5.93
N ALA A 341 -11.96 -16.31 6.31
CA ALA A 341 -12.41 -16.30 7.69
C ALA A 341 -12.60 -17.71 8.26
N ARG A 342 -13.20 -18.62 7.48
CA ARG A 342 -13.39 -20.02 7.89
C ARG A 342 -12.06 -20.71 8.14
N VAL A 343 -11.09 -20.53 7.24
CA VAL A 343 -9.76 -21.14 7.37
C VAL A 343 -9.02 -20.56 8.57
N LEU A 344 -8.98 -19.24 8.71
CA LEU A 344 -8.30 -18.55 9.80
C LEU A 344 -8.90 -18.91 11.18
N VAL A 345 -10.21 -18.88 11.32
CA VAL A 345 -10.88 -19.23 12.59
C VAL A 345 -10.60 -20.68 12.97
N SER A 346 -10.58 -21.59 12.00
CA SER A 346 -10.27 -23.02 12.24
C SER A 346 -8.81 -23.22 12.63
N GLU A 347 -7.86 -22.63 11.90
CA GLU A 347 -6.42 -22.82 12.13
C GLU A 347 -5.96 -22.17 13.44
N LEU A 348 -6.49 -21.00 13.74
CA LEU A 348 -6.21 -20.29 14.99
C LEU A 348 -7.06 -20.77 16.17
N GLN A 349 -7.95 -21.75 15.97
CA GLN A 349 -8.83 -22.32 16.99
C GLN A 349 -9.67 -21.27 17.74
N LEU A 350 -10.12 -20.21 17.02
CA LEU A 350 -10.91 -19.11 17.61
C LEU A 350 -12.41 -19.45 17.72
N GLY A 351 -12.87 -20.54 17.12
CA GLY A 351 -14.25 -21.02 17.24
C GLY A 351 -14.58 -21.41 18.68
N ALA A 352 -15.84 -21.32 19.05
CA ALA A 352 -16.32 -21.75 20.37
C ALA A 352 -15.81 -23.18 20.66
N GLN A 353 -14.98 -23.33 21.68
CA GLN A 353 -14.88 -24.61 22.34
C GLN A 353 -16.28 -24.87 22.93
N CYS A 354 -17.00 -25.86 22.42
CA CYS A 354 -18.19 -26.34 23.12
C CYS A 354 -17.76 -26.64 24.54
N PRO A 355 -18.37 -26.04 25.56
CA PRO A 355 -18.11 -26.46 26.93
C PRO A 355 -18.64 -27.88 27.07
N GLY A 356 -17.75 -28.86 27.06
CA GLY A 356 -18.09 -30.26 27.30
C GLY A 356 -17.68 -31.23 26.18
N SER A 357 -16.40 -31.47 25.99
CA SER A 357 -15.85 -32.72 25.46
C SER A 357 -14.76 -33.23 26.39
#